data_b5cc6eba883dc0d6254f194218874d74
#
_entry.id   b5cc6eba883dc0d6254f194218874d74
#
_cell.length_a   1.000
_cell.length_b   1.000
_cell.length_c   1.000
_cell.angle_alpha   90.00
_cell.angle_beta   90.00
_cell.angle_gamma   90.00
#
_symmetry.space_group_name_H-M   'P 1'
#
loop_
_entity.id
_entity.type
_entity.pdbx_description
1 polymer ?
#
loop_
_entity_poly.entity_id
_entity_poly.type
_entity_poly.pdbx_seq_one_letter_code
_entity_poly.pdbx_strand_id
1 'polypeptide(L)'
;MNPLIKWPGGKRREYKYIDSLIPACTRYIEPFFGGGAIFFHLRPSCALINDISQDLIYFYTLIKSDNKDFKKAISDYEHHWTSLSGYINFLYDKIQKTYMEYRINTFSKNILTAAVNDILNSGTDLFNKLFDEKFTLSNGELLKEIRENLVDKLGRMKELEIKSQSYLSEKDLRDNIETGFRSGFYMHFRNIYNDIILNRNHSKKLAGEEKSANFYFIREYCYGSMFRYNSKGEFNIPYGGIAYNKKNFKRKIDNLFSPDVIELFRNTEIYNLDFLEFLTMIKPGKEDFIFLDPPYDSDFSDYESRSFSRSDQERLAEFLYTASAKFILIIKDTPFISDLYSGKKAIRMLNFDKQYTYNVRGRNDRDVNHLIITNILNRDG
;
A
#
# COMPACT_ATOMS: atom_id res chain seq x y z
N MET A 1 2.73 -0.73 18.30
CA MET A 1 3.21 -1.38 17.06
C MET A 1 2.97 -0.47 15.86
N ASN A 2 3.65 -0.73 14.72
CA ASN A 2 3.34 -0.03 13.47
C ASN A 2 2.39 -0.87 12.62
N PRO A 3 1.57 -0.24 11.75
CA PRO A 3 0.81 -0.96 10.74
C PRO A 3 1.68 -1.91 9.91
N LEU A 4 1.16 -3.09 9.62
CA LEU A 4 1.90 -4.14 8.90
C LEU A 4 2.00 -3.87 7.41
N ILE A 5 0.98 -3.22 6.86
CA ILE A 5 0.89 -2.86 5.45
C ILE A 5 0.67 -1.34 5.33
N LYS A 6 1.16 -0.76 4.25
CA LYS A 6 0.88 0.62 3.93
C LYS A 6 -0.50 0.74 3.31
N TRP A 7 -1.36 1.54 3.93
CA TRP A 7 -2.73 1.77 3.47
C TRP A 7 -3.02 3.27 3.39
N PRO A 8 -3.76 3.76 2.38
CA PRO A 8 -4.15 5.16 2.30
C PRO A 8 -4.97 5.58 3.51
N GLY A 9 -4.86 6.84 3.89
CA GLY A 9 -5.68 7.38 4.97
C GLY A 9 -5.25 7.02 6.40
N GLY A 10 -4.18 6.24 6.59
CA GLY A 10 -3.77 5.79 7.93
C GLY A 10 -3.66 6.91 8.97
N LYS A 11 -4.34 6.74 10.11
CA LYS A 11 -4.57 7.75 11.17
C LYS A 11 -3.48 7.81 12.25
N ARG A 12 -2.26 7.39 11.96
CA ARG A 12 -1.18 7.38 12.96
C ARG A 12 -0.86 8.76 13.54
N ARG A 13 -0.98 9.82 12.73
CA ARG A 13 -0.69 11.20 13.19
C ARG A 13 -1.85 11.81 13.94
N GLU A 14 -3.04 11.34 13.69
CA GLU A 14 -4.27 11.78 14.31
C GLU A 14 -4.50 11.19 15.70
N TYR A 15 -3.76 10.11 16.06
CA TYR A 15 -3.85 9.46 17.36
C TYR A 15 -3.77 10.47 18.53
N LYS A 16 -2.85 11.43 18.46
CA LYS A 16 -2.68 12.46 19.49
C LYS A 16 -3.94 13.31 19.81
N TYR A 17 -4.89 13.36 18.86
CA TYR A 17 -6.15 14.12 19.04
C TYR A 17 -7.26 13.25 19.64
N ILE A 18 -7.15 11.94 19.60
CA ILE A 18 -8.18 11.01 20.05
C ILE A 18 -7.77 10.20 21.28
N ASP A 19 -6.49 10.15 21.61
CA ASP A 19 -5.95 9.33 22.70
C ASP A 19 -6.70 9.52 24.03
N SER A 20 -6.91 10.77 24.42
CA SER A 20 -7.64 11.11 25.65
C SER A 20 -9.14 10.79 25.62
N LEU A 21 -9.70 10.56 24.42
CA LEU A 21 -11.11 10.23 24.23
C LEU A 21 -11.36 8.72 24.20
N ILE A 22 -10.32 7.89 23.98
CA ILE A 22 -10.48 6.46 23.86
C ILE A 22 -10.85 5.87 25.22
N PRO A 23 -12.02 5.23 25.36
CA PRO A 23 -12.45 4.65 26.61
C PRO A 23 -11.81 3.27 26.86
N ALA A 24 -11.82 2.82 28.09
CA ALA A 24 -11.70 1.40 28.37
C ALA A 24 -12.87 0.65 27.73
N CYS A 25 -12.61 -0.50 27.13
CA CYS A 25 -13.63 -1.29 26.44
C CYS A 25 -13.41 -2.78 26.60
N THR A 26 -14.49 -3.55 26.49
CA THR A 26 -14.46 -5.02 26.46
C THR A 26 -14.04 -5.53 25.08
N ARG A 27 -14.61 -4.94 24.02
CA ARG A 27 -14.26 -5.24 22.63
C ARG A 27 -13.92 -3.96 21.88
N TYR A 28 -12.80 -3.98 21.17
CA TYR A 28 -12.45 -2.98 20.18
C TYR A 28 -13.02 -3.38 18.82
N ILE A 29 -13.68 -2.46 18.14
CA ILE A 29 -14.38 -2.72 16.87
C ILE A 29 -13.90 -1.70 15.82
N GLU A 30 -13.43 -2.18 14.67
CA GLU A 30 -12.97 -1.31 13.57
C GLU A 30 -13.58 -1.76 12.24
N PRO A 31 -14.72 -1.16 11.80
CA PRO A 31 -15.44 -1.55 10.58
C PRO A 31 -14.73 -1.19 9.28
N PHE A 32 -13.81 -0.22 9.30
CA PHE A 32 -13.02 0.28 8.18
C PHE A 32 -11.54 0.13 8.53
N PHE A 33 -11.07 -1.12 8.57
CA PHE A 33 -9.77 -1.46 9.19
C PHE A 33 -8.57 -0.90 8.44
N GLY A 34 -8.55 -0.99 7.11
CA GLY A 34 -7.44 -0.51 6.30
C GLY A 34 -6.09 -1.02 6.80
N GLY A 35 -5.18 -0.09 7.13
CA GLY A 35 -3.88 -0.41 7.71
C GLY A 35 -3.88 -0.67 9.22
N GLY A 36 -5.02 -0.54 9.91
CA GLY A 36 -5.18 -0.79 11.34
C GLY A 36 -4.33 0.11 12.25
N ALA A 37 -4.15 1.39 11.89
CA ALA A 37 -3.22 2.27 12.60
C ALA A 37 -3.55 2.43 14.09
N ILE A 38 -4.82 2.52 14.44
CA ILE A 38 -5.30 2.65 15.83
C ILE A 38 -5.24 1.30 16.54
N PHE A 39 -5.69 0.23 15.89
CA PHE A 39 -5.58 -1.15 16.41
C PHE A 39 -4.15 -1.53 16.82
N PHE A 40 -3.17 -1.32 15.92
CA PHE A 40 -1.76 -1.62 16.23
C PHE A 40 -1.17 -0.72 17.31
N HIS A 41 -1.69 0.49 17.46
CA HIS A 41 -1.28 1.39 18.54
C HIS A 41 -1.84 0.92 19.88
N LEU A 42 -3.14 0.67 19.96
CA LEU A 42 -3.85 0.29 21.20
C LEU A 42 -3.53 -1.13 21.66
N ARG A 43 -3.35 -2.06 20.74
CA ARG A 43 -3.14 -3.49 21.03
C ARG A 43 -4.25 -4.06 21.93
N PRO A 44 -5.52 -3.97 21.50
CA PRO A 44 -6.65 -4.40 22.32
C PRO A 44 -6.58 -5.88 22.64
N SER A 45 -7.05 -6.27 23.84
CA SER A 45 -7.09 -7.67 24.27
C SER A 45 -8.18 -8.50 23.59
N CYS A 46 -9.19 -7.83 23.02
CA CYS A 46 -10.25 -8.45 22.22
C CYS A 46 -10.64 -7.47 21.12
N ALA A 47 -10.60 -7.89 19.86
CA ALA A 47 -10.92 -7.03 18.72
C ALA A 47 -11.76 -7.74 17.66
N LEU A 48 -12.61 -6.97 17.00
CA LEU A 48 -13.35 -7.34 15.81
C LEU A 48 -13.03 -6.34 14.72
N ILE A 49 -12.38 -6.79 13.66
CA ILE A 49 -11.98 -5.93 12.54
C ILE A 49 -12.66 -6.35 11.26
N ASN A 50 -13.01 -5.37 10.44
CA ASN A 50 -13.66 -5.58 9.16
C ASN A 50 -13.09 -4.63 8.11
N ASP A 51 -13.05 -5.07 6.87
CA ASP A 51 -12.82 -4.23 5.70
C ASP A 51 -13.53 -4.83 4.49
N ILE A 52 -13.96 -3.98 3.57
CA ILE A 52 -14.59 -4.42 2.32
C ILE A 52 -13.57 -5.00 1.33
N SER A 53 -12.28 -4.68 1.50
CA SER A 53 -11.19 -5.14 0.64
C SER A 53 -10.86 -6.61 0.93
N GLN A 54 -11.27 -7.49 0.01
CA GLN A 54 -11.03 -8.93 0.13
C GLN A 54 -9.54 -9.26 0.21
N ASP A 55 -8.70 -8.63 -0.62
CA ASP A 55 -7.25 -8.88 -0.64
C ASP A 55 -6.60 -8.49 0.69
N LEU A 56 -7.04 -7.37 1.28
CA LEU A 56 -6.55 -6.90 2.56
C LEU A 56 -6.95 -7.86 3.70
N ILE A 57 -8.20 -8.26 3.74
CA ILE A 57 -8.71 -9.17 4.77
C ILE A 57 -8.07 -10.55 4.63
N TYR A 58 -7.89 -11.05 3.41
CA TYR A 58 -7.19 -12.30 3.19
C TYR A 58 -5.73 -12.24 3.67
N PHE A 59 -5.02 -11.14 3.39
CA PHE A 59 -3.67 -10.89 3.90
C PHE A 59 -3.62 -10.98 5.45
N TYR A 60 -4.53 -10.33 6.15
CA TYR A 60 -4.55 -10.40 7.62
C TYR A 60 -4.94 -11.78 8.15
N THR A 61 -5.82 -12.49 7.46
CA THR A 61 -6.19 -13.87 7.79
C THR A 61 -5.00 -14.84 7.70
N LEU A 62 -4.17 -14.66 6.67
CA LEU A 62 -2.95 -15.45 6.50
C LEU A 62 -1.92 -15.17 7.60
N ILE A 63 -1.81 -13.92 8.05
CA ILE A 63 -0.95 -13.56 9.19
C ILE A 63 -1.50 -14.18 10.49
N LYS A 64 -2.80 -14.01 10.76
CA LYS A 64 -3.45 -14.57 11.96
C LYS A 64 -3.25 -16.07 12.07
N SER A 65 -3.33 -16.79 10.97
CA SER A 65 -3.16 -18.25 10.92
C SER A 65 -1.70 -18.72 10.91
N ASP A 66 -0.73 -17.80 10.95
CA ASP A 66 0.71 -18.09 10.77
C ASP A 66 0.96 -18.98 9.53
N ASN A 67 0.29 -18.67 8.42
CA ASN A 67 0.24 -19.50 7.24
C ASN A 67 1.63 -19.70 6.63
N LYS A 68 2.09 -20.96 6.55
CA LYS A 68 3.44 -21.33 6.11
C LYS A 68 3.66 -21.11 4.62
N ASP A 69 2.63 -21.33 3.80
CA ASP A 69 2.73 -21.17 2.35
C ASP A 69 2.79 -19.69 1.99
N PHE A 70 2.05 -18.83 2.68
CA PHE A 70 2.16 -17.38 2.55
C PHE A 70 3.54 -16.89 2.99
N LYS A 71 4.04 -17.38 4.12
CA LYS A 71 5.38 -17.03 4.62
C LYS A 71 6.47 -17.43 3.63
N LYS A 72 6.32 -18.61 3.01
CA LYS A 72 7.22 -19.05 1.95
C LYS A 72 7.12 -18.14 0.72
N ALA A 73 5.90 -17.92 0.21
CA ALA A 73 5.69 -17.11 -0.99
C ALA A 73 6.25 -15.69 -0.86
N ILE A 74 6.05 -15.04 0.30
CA ILE A 74 6.57 -13.69 0.52
C ILE A 74 8.10 -13.68 0.72
N SER A 75 8.67 -14.75 1.28
CA SER A 75 10.13 -14.92 1.39
C SER A 75 10.78 -15.15 0.03
N ASP A 76 10.07 -15.79 -0.92
CA ASP A 76 10.54 -15.94 -2.31
C ASP A 76 10.66 -14.54 -2.98
N TYR A 77 9.73 -13.60 -2.72
CA TYR A 77 9.86 -12.20 -3.17
C TYR A 77 11.11 -11.52 -2.61
N GLU A 78 11.39 -11.70 -1.33
CA GLU A 78 12.59 -11.13 -0.69
C GLU A 78 13.87 -11.73 -1.27
N HIS A 79 13.91 -13.04 -1.41
CA HIS A 79 15.05 -13.75 -1.98
C HIS A 79 15.38 -13.24 -3.39
N HIS A 80 14.40 -13.21 -4.29
CA HIS A 80 14.61 -12.77 -5.67
C HIS A 80 14.87 -11.26 -5.78
N TRP A 81 14.24 -10.44 -4.94
CA TRP A 81 14.56 -9.01 -4.85
C TRP A 81 16.02 -8.75 -4.44
N THR A 82 16.54 -9.54 -3.53
CA THR A 82 17.93 -9.48 -3.09
C THR A 82 18.89 -10.04 -4.15
N SER A 83 18.52 -11.16 -4.78
CA SER A 83 19.28 -11.80 -5.86
C SER A 83 19.45 -10.88 -7.08
N LEU A 84 18.49 -9.99 -7.33
CA LEU A 84 18.58 -8.98 -8.39
C LEU A 84 19.84 -8.11 -8.24
N SER A 85 20.30 -7.85 -7.02
CA SER A 85 21.55 -7.09 -6.77
C SER A 85 22.78 -7.81 -7.34
N GLY A 86 22.83 -9.13 -7.28
CA GLY A 86 23.91 -9.95 -7.88
C GLY A 86 23.92 -9.81 -9.41
N TYR A 87 22.76 -9.88 -10.04
CA TYR A 87 22.62 -9.69 -11.48
C TYR A 87 22.99 -8.26 -11.92
N ILE A 88 22.55 -7.25 -11.19
CA ILE A 88 22.89 -5.84 -11.43
C ILE A 88 24.41 -5.65 -11.36
N ASN A 89 25.06 -6.16 -10.30
CA ASN A 89 26.51 -6.02 -10.13
C ASN A 89 27.28 -6.68 -11.28
N PHE A 90 26.83 -7.84 -11.76
CA PHE A 90 27.46 -8.55 -12.87
C PHE A 90 27.41 -7.75 -14.19
N LEU A 91 26.33 -6.99 -14.42
CA LEU A 91 26.15 -6.24 -15.66
C LEU A 91 26.51 -4.75 -15.54
N TYR A 92 26.76 -4.25 -14.33
CA TYR A 92 26.86 -2.82 -14.05
C TYR A 92 27.87 -2.12 -14.93
N ASP A 93 29.12 -2.62 -15.03
CA ASP A 93 30.20 -1.95 -15.76
C ASP A 93 29.87 -1.85 -17.26
N LYS A 94 29.24 -2.89 -17.83
CA LYS A 94 28.80 -2.88 -19.23
C LYS A 94 27.72 -1.84 -19.47
N ILE A 95 26.72 -1.76 -18.60
CA ILE A 95 25.62 -0.78 -18.67
C ILE A 95 26.16 0.64 -18.47
N GLN A 96 27.04 0.84 -17.49
CA GLN A 96 27.69 2.12 -17.23
C GLN A 96 28.47 2.60 -18.46
N LYS A 97 29.29 1.74 -19.05
CA LYS A 97 30.06 2.05 -20.26
C LYS A 97 29.12 2.45 -21.41
N THR A 98 28.10 1.66 -21.67
CA THR A 98 27.10 1.94 -22.72
C THR A 98 26.38 3.26 -22.45
N TYR A 99 26.05 3.60 -21.21
CA TYR A 99 25.47 4.90 -20.85
C TYR A 99 26.47 6.05 -21.11
N MET A 100 27.75 5.89 -20.74
CA MET A 100 28.78 6.90 -20.99
C MET A 100 28.92 7.23 -22.50
N GLU A 101 28.84 6.21 -23.36
CA GLU A 101 28.82 6.38 -24.81
C GLU A 101 27.53 7.04 -25.29
N TYR A 102 26.37 6.63 -24.77
CA TYR A 102 25.06 7.17 -25.12
C TYR A 102 24.92 8.64 -24.76
N ARG A 103 25.40 9.07 -23.58
CA ARG A 103 25.22 10.46 -23.13
C ARG A 103 26.01 11.48 -23.95
N ILE A 104 27.18 11.11 -24.49
CA ILE A 104 28.06 12.00 -25.29
C ILE A 104 27.80 11.87 -26.79
N ASN A 105 27.22 10.77 -27.23
CA ASN A 105 26.97 10.49 -28.64
C ASN A 105 25.52 10.74 -29.02
N THR A 106 25.29 10.95 -30.30
CA THR A 106 23.96 11.21 -30.86
C THR A 106 23.23 9.95 -31.30
N PHE A 107 23.63 8.77 -30.82
CA PHE A 107 22.92 7.56 -31.23
C PHE A 107 21.51 7.48 -30.61
N SER A 108 20.62 6.90 -31.40
CA SER A 108 19.18 6.89 -31.11
C SER A 108 18.83 5.97 -29.93
N LYS A 109 17.62 6.14 -29.40
CA LYS A 109 17.04 5.24 -28.38
C LYS A 109 17.02 3.77 -28.86
N ASN A 110 16.86 3.53 -30.17
CA ASN A 110 16.85 2.18 -30.73
C ASN A 110 18.22 1.49 -30.61
N ILE A 111 19.31 2.23 -30.85
CA ILE A 111 20.68 1.71 -30.67
C ILE A 111 20.95 1.40 -29.19
N LEU A 112 20.53 2.30 -28.28
CA LEU A 112 20.61 2.05 -26.85
C LEU A 112 19.83 0.78 -26.46
N THR A 113 18.61 0.62 -27.00
CA THR A 113 17.77 -0.55 -26.71
C THR A 113 18.44 -1.84 -27.19
N ALA A 114 19.06 -1.85 -28.38
CA ALA A 114 19.80 -3.01 -28.88
C ALA A 114 21.02 -3.34 -28.00
N ALA A 115 21.83 -2.34 -27.65
CA ALA A 115 23.00 -2.53 -26.79
C ALA A 115 22.61 -3.05 -25.39
N VAL A 116 21.58 -2.50 -24.77
CA VAL A 116 21.06 -2.99 -23.47
C VAL A 116 20.56 -4.43 -23.61
N ASN A 117 19.85 -4.76 -24.70
CA ASN A 117 19.38 -6.12 -24.93
C ASN A 117 20.56 -7.13 -25.04
N ASP A 118 21.60 -6.78 -25.78
CA ASP A 118 22.80 -7.65 -25.92
C ASP A 118 23.50 -7.85 -24.57
N ILE A 119 23.59 -6.79 -23.75
CA ILE A 119 24.17 -6.88 -22.41
C ILE A 119 23.33 -7.80 -21.52
N LEU A 120 22.01 -7.66 -21.49
CA LEU A 120 21.13 -8.53 -20.72
C LEU A 120 21.22 -9.98 -21.19
N ASN A 121 21.23 -10.21 -22.50
CA ASN A 121 21.39 -11.55 -23.08
C ASN A 121 22.74 -12.19 -22.70
N SER A 122 23.82 -11.40 -22.59
CA SER A 122 25.13 -11.91 -22.13
C SER A 122 25.13 -12.41 -20.68
N GLY A 123 24.09 -12.09 -19.92
CA GLY A 123 23.89 -12.51 -18.52
C GLY A 123 22.78 -13.55 -18.33
N THR A 124 22.21 -14.11 -19.41
CA THR A 124 21.05 -15.02 -19.33
C THR A 124 21.31 -16.26 -18.46
N ASP A 125 22.48 -16.86 -18.53
CA ASP A 125 22.84 -18.05 -17.73
C ASP A 125 22.83 -17.71 -16.22
N LEU A 126 23.38 -16.56 -15.84
CA LEU A 126 23.32 -16.08 -14.46
C LEU A 126 21.89 -15.75 -14.05
N PHE A 127 21.15 -15.09 -14.94
CA PHE A 127 19.75 -14.75 -14.69
C PHE A 127 18.91 -15.98 -14.37
N ASN A 128 18.99 -17.02 -15.21
CA ASN A 128 18.25 -18.28 -15.03
C ASN A 128 18.71 -19.08 -13.79
N LYS A 129 19.92 -18.84 -13.27
CA LYS A 129 20.36 -19.40 -11.98
C LYS A 129 19.81 -18.64 -10.77
N LEU A 130 19.56 -17.33 -10.92
CA LEU A 130 19.08 -16.46 -9.84
C LEU A 130 17.56 -16.41 -9.77
N PHE A 131 16.85 -16.65 -10.87
CA PHE A 131 15.41 -16.51 -10.97
C PHE A 131 14.75 -17.81 -11.41
N ASP A 132 13.95 -18.38 -10.52
CA ASP A 132 13.13 -19.55 -10.79
C ASP A 132 11.93 -19.14 -11.66
N GLU A 133 11.77 -19.79 -12.81
CA GLU A 133 10.68 -19.53 -13.73
C GLU A 133 9.29 -19.85 -13.14
N LYS A 134 9.25 -20.75 -12.16
CA LYS A 134 8.01 -21.00 -11.40
C LYS A 134 7.59 -19.78 -10.59
N PHE A 135 8.54 -19.05 -10.01
CA PHE A 135 8.29 -17.82 -9.26
C PHE A 135 7.98 -16.64 -10.19
N THR A 136 8.76 -16.45 -11.24
CA THR A 136 8.60 -15.32 -12.16
C THR A 136 7.44 -15.50 -13.13
N LEU A 137 6.92 -16.71 -13.30
CA LEU A 137 5.94 -17.16 -14.29
C LEU A 137 6.43 -17.04 -15.75
N SER A 138 7.43 -16.20 -16.01
CA SER A 138 8.13 -16.07 -17.29
C SER A 138 9.38 -15.21 -17.13
N ASN A 139 10.55 -15.85 -17.20
CA ASN A 139 11.83 -15.15 -17.19
C ASN A 139 11.98 -14.21 -18.41
N GLY A 140 11.43 -14.59 -19.55
CA GLY A 140 11.44 -13.76 -20.76
C GLY A 140 10.66 -12.46 -20.58
N GLU A 141 9.46 -12.49 -19.98
CA GLU A 141 8.68 -11.29 -19.68
C GLU A 141 9.36 -10.42 -18.62
N LEU A 142 9.95 -11.01 -17.59
CA LEU A 142 10.72 -10.28 -16.58
C LEU A 142 11.91 -9.54 -17.21
N LEU A 143 12.70 -10.21 -18.05
CA LEU A 143 13.83 -9.59 -18.76
C LEU A 143 13.36 -8.46 -19.71
N LYS A 144 12.23 -8.65 -20.38
CA LYS A 144 11.62 -7.61 -21.22
C LYS A 144 11.29 -6.36 -20.39
N GLU A 145 10.61 -6.52 -19.26
CA GLU A 145 10.28 -5.41 -18.37
C GLU A 145 11.53 -4.72 -17.81
N ILE A 146 12.55 -5.48 -17.43
CA ILE A 146 13.84 -4.92 -17.00
C ILE A 146 14.46 -4.10 -18.12
N ARG A 147 14.53 -4.61 -19.35
CA ARG A 147 15.07 -3.91 -20.50
C ARG A 147 14.35 -2.58 -20.75
N GLU A 148 13.03 -2.59 -20.84
CA GLU A 148 12.21 -1.42 -21.12
C GLU A 148 12.39 -0.33 -20.05
N ASN A 149 12.33 -0.71 -18.79
CA ASN A 149 12.48 0.22 -17.67
C ASN A 149 13.93 0.75 -17.55
N LEU A 150 14.93 -0.07 -17.84
CA LEU A 150 16.33 0.36 -17.82
C LEU A 150 16.61 1.35 -18.96
N VAL A 151 16.19 1.08 -20.19
CA VAL A 151 16.33 1.98 -21.34
C VAL A 151 15.64 3.34 -21.08
N ASP A 152 14.42 3.30 -20.57
CA ASP A 152 13.69 4.53 -20.22
C ASP A 152 14.41 5.31 -19.11
N LYS A 153 14.97 4.63 -18.13
CA LYS A 153 15.73 5.26 -17.06
C LYS A 153 17.00 5.92 -17.57
N LEU A 154 17.77 5.23 -18.42
CA LEU A 154 18.97 5.79 -19.05
C LEU A 154 18.66 7.00 -19.92
N GLY A 155 17.54 6.97 -20.67
CA GLY A 155 17.05 8.12 -21.42
C GLY A 155 16.76 9.33 -20.55
N ARG A 156 16.03 9.14 -19.46
CA ARG A 156 15.71 10.22 -18.50
C ARG A 156 16.95 10.75 -17.76
N MET A 157 17.96 9.92 -17.50
CA MET A 157 19.23 10.38 -16.94
C MET A 157 19.93 11.35 -17.88
N LYS A 158 20.01 11.02 -19.18
CA LYS A 158 20.58 11.90 -20.20
C LYS A 158 19.82 13.22 -20.30
N GLU A 159 18.48 13.19 -20.32
CA GLU A 159 17.65 14.39 -20.31
C GLU A 159 17.91 15.27 -19.07
N LEU A 160 18.08 14.65 -17.91
CA LEU A 160 18.38 15.35 -16.66
C LEU A 160 19.76 16.02 -16.72
N GLU A 161 20.80 15.33 -17.19
CA GLU A 161 22.15 15.87 -17.35
C GLU A 161 22.17 17.05 -18.33
N ILE A 162 21.46 16.94 -19.45
CA ILE A 162 21.31 18.04 -20.41
C ILE A 162 20.63 19.25 -19.77
N LYS A 163 19.51 19.02 -19.05
CA LYS A 163 18.75 20.10 -18.39
C LYS A 163 19.52 20.78 -17.27
N SER A 164 20.29 20.03 -16.49
CA SER A 164 21.06 20.55 -15.36
C SER A 164 22.43 21.08 -15.78
N GLN A 165 22.83 20.87 -17.03
CA GLN A 165 24.17 21.18 -17.56
C GLN A 165 25.30 20.58 -16.70
N SER A 166 25.06 19.44 -16.08
CA SER A 166 26.02 18.74 -15.23
C SER A 166 25.84 17.24 -15.32
N TYR A 167 26.95 16.51 -15.24
CA TYR A 167 26.91 15.05 -15.20
C TYR A 167 26.52 14.54 -13.81
N LEU A 168 25.81 13.40 -13.79
CA LEU A 168 25.52 12.68 -12.55
C LEU A 168 26.82 12.23 -11.88
N SER A 169 26.85 12.28 -10.55
CA SER A 169 27.93 11.66 -9.78
C SER A 169 27.95 10.15 -10.00
N GLU A 170 29.09 9.48 -9.75
CA GLU A 170 29.20 8.02 -9.87
C GLU A 170 28.16 7.31 -9.00
N LYS A 171 27.94 7.82 -7.78
CA LYS A 171 26.91 7.32 -6.88
C LYS A 171 25.50 7.45 -7.48
N ASP A 172 25.17 8.64 -8.00
CA ASP A 172 23.84 8.87 -8.58
C ASP A 172 23.64 8.02 -9.85
N LEU A 173 24.69 7.86 -10.65
CA LEU A 173 24.66 6.98 -11.81
C LEU A 173 24.35 5.54 -11.40
N ARG A 174 25.05 5.01 -10.38
CA ARG A 174 24.82 3.67 -9.86
C ARG A 174 23.39 3.50 -9.31
N ASP A 175 22.96 4.44 -8.45
CA ASP A 175 21.61 4.41 -7.85
C ASP A 175 20.52 4.48 -8.93
N ASN A 176 20.72 5.20 -10.02
CA ASN A 176 19.77 5.29 -11.13
C ASN A 176 19.76 4.03 -12.00
N ILE A 177 20.91 3.45 -12.32
CA ILE A 177 21.00 2.17 -13.07
C ILE A 177 20.29 1.08 -12.25
N GLU A 178 20.62 0.93 -10.97
CA GLU A 178 19.94 0.00 -10.07
C GLU A 178 18.42 0.20 -10.07
N THR A 179 17.98 1.47 -10.03
CA THR A 179 16.55 1.81 -10.08
C THR A 179 15.89 1.34 -11.38
N GLY A 180 16.59 1.37 -12.51
CA GLY A 180 16.08 0.85 -13.78
C GLY A 180 15.76 -0.66 -13.71
N PHE A 181 16.70 -1.46 -13.19
CA PHE A 181 16.49 -2.90 -12.99
C PHE A 181 15.35 -3.18 -12.00
N ARG A 182 15.36 -2.53 -10.84
CA ARG A 182 14.34 -2.71 -9.79
C ARG A 182 12.96 -2.26 -10.24
N SER A 183 12.89 -1.20 -11.04
CA SER A 183 11.64 -0.77 -11.67
C SER A 183 11.09 -1.84 -12.60
N GLY A 184 11.92 -2.45 -13.45
CA GLY A 184 11.49 -3.54 -14.33
C GLY A 184 10.99 -4.76 -13.56
N PHE A 185 11.70 -5.17 -12.50
CA PHE A 185 11.24 -6.24 -11.61
C PHE A 185 9.87 -5.91 -11.00
N TYR A 186 9.72 -4.71 -10.43
CA TYR A 186 8.44 -4.27 -9.88
C TYR A 186 7.33 -4.24 -10.93
N MET A 187 7.61 -3.73 -12.14
CA MET A 187 6.62 -3.64 -13.22
C MET A 187 6.14 -5.00 -13.69
N HIS A 188 7.03 -5.99 -13.78
CA HIS A 188 6.67 -7.36 -14.08
C HIS A 188 5.65 -7.90 -13.06
N PHE A 189 5.93 -7.79 -11.76
CA PHE A 189 5.01 -8.26 -10.72
C PHE A 189 3.75 -7.40 -10.58
N ARG A 190 3.80 -6.12 -10.95
CA ARG A 190 2.61 -5.29 -11.08
C ARG A 190 1.69 -5.75 -12.23
N ASN A 191 2.26 -6.19 -13.33
CA ASN A 191 1.49 -6.77 -14.43
C ASN A 191 0.82 -8.08 -13.99
N ILE A 192 1.52 -8.93 -13.26
CA ILE A 192 0.94 -10.13 -12.63
C ILE A 192 -0.18 -9.74 -11.66
N TYR A 193 0.00 -8.71 -10.83
CA TYR A 193 -1.05 -8.20 -9.94
C TYR A 193 -2.29 -7.76 -10.74
N ASN A 194 -2.10 -7.04 -11.84
CA ASN A 194 -3.20 -6.63 -12.72
C ASN A 194 -3.93 -7.83 -13.34
N ASP A 195 -3.21 -8.87 -13.71
CA ASP A 195 -3.83 -10.11 -14.19
C ASP A 195 -4.63 -10.82 -13.09
N ILE A 196 -4.16 -10.77 -11.83
CA ILE A 196 -4.88 -11.32 -10.69
C ILE A 196 -6.20 -10.59 -10.47
N ILE A 197 -6.18 -9.27 -10.32
CA ILE A 197 -7.38 -8.47 -10.01
C ILE A 197 -8.40 -8.44 -11.16
N LEU A 198 -7.93 -8.58 -12.41
CA LEU A 198 -8.77 -8.62 -13.60
C LEU A 198 -9.10 -10.04 -14.08
N ASN A 199 -8.73 -11.05 -13.28
CA ASN A 199 -8.94 -12.46 -13.57
C ASN A 199 -8.43 -12.91 -14.97
N ARG A 200 -7.26 -12.38 -15.37
CA ARG A 200 -6.57 -12.69 -16.62
C ARG A 200 -5.64 -13.92 -16.46
N ASN A 201 -4.85 -14.21 -17.49
CA ASN A 201 -4.05 -15.45 -17.65
C ASN A 201 -3.21 -15.88 -16.42
N HIS A 202 -2.48 -14.98 -15.78
CA HIS A 202 -1.62 -15.32 -14.64
C HIS A 202 -2.41 -15.65 -13.36
N SER A 203 -3.63 -15.13 -13.21
CA SER A 203 -4.44 -15.35 -11.99
C SER A 203 -4.76 -16.82 -11.75
N LYS A 204 -4.83 -17.63 -12.81
CA LYS A 204 -5.17 -19.05 -12.75
C LYS A 204 -3.99 -19.93 -12.34
N LYS A 205 -2.75 -19.42 -12.40
CA LYS A 205 -1.52 -20.15 -12.10
C LYS A 205 -1.09 -20.02 -10.64
N LEU A 206 -1.64 -19.05 -9.92
CA LEU A 206 -1.20 -18.70 -8.56
C LEU A 206 -2.22 -19.17 -7.52
N ALA A 207 -1.73 -19.77 -6.44
CA ALA A 207 -2.50 -20.03 -5.24
C ALA A 207 -2.88 -18.72 -4.52
N GLY A 208 -3.83 -18.76 -3.57
CA GLY A 208 -4.26 -17.59 -2.82
C GLY A 208 -3.12 -16.91 -2.06
N GLU A 209 -2.25 -17.70 -1.44
CA GLU A 209 -1.08 -17.27 -0.68
C GLU A 209 -0.07 -16.53 -1.57
N GLU A 210 0.16 -17.03 -2.78
CA GLU A 210 1.03 -16.39 -3.76
C GLU A 210 0.45 -15.07 -4.27
N LYS A 211 -0.87 -15.02 -4.49
CA LYS A 211 -1.59 -13.77 -4.83
C LYS A 211 -1.47 -12.74 -3.72
N SER A 212 -1.63 -13.15 -2.47
CA SER A 212 -1.47 -12.26 -1.31
C SER A 212 -0.03 -11.79 -1.14
N ALA A 213 0.97 -12.63 -1.41
CA ALA A 213 2.38 -12.22 -1.40
C ALA A 213 2.68 -11.19 -2.50
N ASN A 214 2.13 -11.37 -3.70
CA ASN A 214 2.22 -10.40 -4.79
C ASN A 214 1.56 -9.06 -4.38
N PHE A 215 0.34 -9.09 -3.86
CA PHE A 215 -0.37 -7.92 -3.34
C PHE A 215 0.50 -7.15 -2.32
N TYR A 216 1.06 -7.83 -1.32
CA TYR A 216 1.89 -7.19 -0.30
C TYR A 216 3.18 -6.59 -0.88
N PHE A 217 3.86 -7.31 -1.79
CA PHE A 217 5.06 -6.81 -2.48
C PHE A 217 4.75 -5.52 -3.26
N ILE A 218 3.70 -5.51 -4.06
CA ILE A 218 3.29 -4.33 -4.83
C ILE A 218 2.96 -3.16 -3.91
N ARG A 219 2.26 -3.39 -2.81
CA ARG A 219 1.93 -2.36 -1.81
C ARG A 219 3.15 -1.75 -1.14
N GLU A 220 4.16 -2.56 -0.83
CA GLU A 220 5.37 -2.08 -0.19
C GLU A 220 6.28 -1.29 -1.13
N TYR A 221 6.26 -1.58 -2.43
CA TYR A 221 7.19 -0.98 -3.38
C TYR A 221 6.58 0.06 -4.32
N CYS A 222 5.26 0.25 -4.35
CA CYS A 222 4.61 1.30 -5.14
C CYS A 222 4.95 2.71 -4.60
N TYR A 223 5.03 3.68 -5.51
CA TYR A 223 5.32 5.07 -5.18
C TYR A 223 4.28 5.66 -4.22
N GLY A 224 4.76 6.25 -3.11
CA GLY A 224 3.94 6.95 -2.14
C GLY A 224 2.90 6.09 -1.43
N SER A 225 2.91 4.76 -1.64
CA SER A 225 1.88 3.83 -1.14
C SER A 225 0.47 4.21 -1.61
N MET A 226 0.40 4.87 -2.78
CA MET A 226 -0.87 5.28 -3.36
C MET A 226 -1.64 4.09 -3.91
N PHE A 227 -2.97 4.21 -3.88
CA PHE A 227 -3.89 3.32 -4.57
C PHE A 227 -4.54 4.10 -5.70
N ARG A 228 -4.32 3.67 -6.90
CA ARG A 228 -5.00 4.26 -8.06
C ARG A 228 -5.06 3.23 -9.18
N TYR A 229 -6.23 3.13 -9.76
CA TYR A 229 -6.51 2.32 -10.93
C TYR A 229 -6.77 3.23 -12.13
N ASN A 230 -6.48 2.75 -13.31
CA ASN A 230 -6.84 3.44 -14.55
C ASN A 230 -8.29 3.09 -14.96
N SER A 231 -8.80 3.69 -16.04
CA SER A 231 -10.15 3.42 -16.55
C SER A 231 -10.42 1.97 -16.97
N LYS A 232 -9.37 1.14 -17.06
CA LYS A 232 -9.47 -0.31 -17.34
C LYS A 232 -9.46 -1.16 -16.07
N GLY A 233 -9.47 -0.54 -14.89
CA GLY A 233 -9.35 -1.23 -13.61
C GLY A 233 -7.95 -1.75 -13.28
N GLU A 234 -6.91 -1.33 -14.00
CA GLU A 234 -5.53 -1.76 -13.74
C GLU A 234 -4.86 -0.85 -12.72
N PHE A 235 -4.19 -1.43 -11.74
CA PHE A 235 -3.33 -0.72 -10.82
C PHE A 235 -2.16 -0.07 -11.58
N ASN A 236 -2.03 1.25 -11.52
CA ASN A 236 -1.14 2.01 -12.40
C ASN A 236 -0.05 2.81 -11.66
N ILE A 237 0.17 2.55 -10.38
CA ILE A 237 1.22 3.24 -9.62
C ILE A 237 2.59 2.66 -9.97
N PRO A 238 3.58 3.51 -10.29
CA PRO A 238 4.93 3.07 -10.62
C PRO A 238 5.72 2.66 -9.37
N TYR A 239 6.91 2.08 -9.58
CA TYR A 239 7.90 1.84 -8.55
C TYR A 239 8.29 3.12 -7.81
N GLY A 240 8.56 3.01 -6.52
CA GLY A 240 8.86 4.14 -5.64
C GLY A 240 10.19 4.86 -5.89
N GLY A 241 11.05 4.32 -6.78
CA GLY A 241 12.31 4.93 -7.19
C GLY A 241 13.46 4.70 -6.21
N ILE A 242 14.52 5.52 -6.33
CA ILE A 242 15.81 5.36 -5.63
C ILE A 242 15.65 5.13 -4.12
N ALA A 243 14.77 5.88 -3.47
CA ALA A 243 14.54 5.75 -2.02
C ALA A 243 14.03 4.36 -1.61
N TYR A 244 13.52 3.58 -2.56
CA TYR A 244 12.99 2.23 -2.32
C TYR A 244 14.00 1.12 -2.59
N ASN A 245 15.12 1.41 -3.29
CA ASN A 245 16.17 0.43 -3.56
C ASN A 245 16.74 -0.20 -2.28
N LYS A 246 16.87 0.60 -1.22
CA LYS A 246 17.47 0.21 0.07
C LYS A 246 16.47 -0.21 1.14
N LYS A 247 15.21 -0.48 0.76
CA LYS A 247 14.23 -0.98 1.72
C LYS A 247 14.62 -2.34 2.25
N ASN A 248 14.61 -2.47 3.57
CA ASN A 248 14.79 -3.77 4.23
C ASN A 248 13.46 -4.53 4.24
N PHE A 249 13.22 -5.28 3.17
CA PHE A 249 11.99 -6.07 3.01
C PHE A 249 11.96 -7.26 3.96
N LYS A 250 13.11 -7.89 4.19
CA LYS A 250 13.23 -8.98 5.17
C LYS A 250 12.71 -8.56 6.54
N ARG A 251 13.14 -7.40 7.06
CA ARG A 251 12.67 -6.88 8.35
C ARG A 251 11.14 -6.68 8.37
N LYS A 252 10.56 -6.30 7.22
CA LYS A 252 9.11 -6.18 7.08
C LYS A 252 8.43 -7.53 7.20
N ILE A 253 8.94 -8.54 6.51
CA ILE A 253 8.43 -9.91 6.57
C ILE A 253 8.58 -10.48 7.98
N ASP A 254 9.75 -10.34 8.59
CA ASP A 254 9.98 -10.80 9.98
C ASP A 254 8.98 -10.17 10.96
N ASN A 255 8.62 -8.90 10.75
CA ASN A 255 7.62 -8.22 11.58
C ASN A 255 6.21 -8.78 11.40
N LEU A 256 5.81 -9.23 10.19
CA LEU A 256 4.48 -9.81 9.94
C LEU A 256 4.21 -11.03 10.85
N PHE A 257 5.23 -11.81 11.12
CA PHE A 257 5.17 -13.06 11.85
C PHE A 257 5.87 -12.98 13.21
N SER A 258 6.06 -11.76 13.74
CA SER A 258 6.62 -11.61 15.09
C SER A 258 5.65 -12.14 16.14
N PRO A 259 6.15 -12.68 17.27
CA PRO A 259 5.30 -13.19 18.35
C PRO A 259 4.25 -12.19 18.81
N ASP A 260 4.61 -10.92 18.90
CA ASP A 260 3.70 -9.83 19.29
C ASP A 260 2.54 -9.64 18.31
N VAL A 261 2.79 -9.78 17.00
CA VAL A 261 1.74 -9.66 15.97
C VAL A 261 0.82 -10.88 16.01
N ILE A 262 1.38 -12.08 16.08
CA ILE A 262 0.59 -13.33 16.16
C ILE A 262 -0.29 -13.32 17.41
N GLU A 263 0.25 -12.91 18.57
CA GLU A 263 -0.52 -12.83 19.81
C GLU A 263 -1.67 -11.83 19.71
N LEU A 264 -1.42 -10.64 19.13
CA LEU A 264 -2.45 -9.63 18.93
C LEU A 264 -3.60 -10.15 18.04
N PHE A 265 -3.27 -10.85 16.96
CA PHE A 265 -4.29 -11.43 16.07
C PHE A 265 -4.99 -12.67 16.64
N ARG A 266 -4.40 -13.37 17.63
CA ARG A 266 -5.05 -14.53 18.27
C ARG A 266 -6.42 -14.17 18.84
N ASN A 267 -6.51 -13.00 19.47
CA ASN A 267 -7.73 -12.47 20.09
C ASN A 267 -8.49 -11.48 19.21
N THR A 268 -8.28 -11.54 17.90
CA THR A 268 -8.92 -10.67 16.91
C THR A 268 -9.77 -11.49 15.95
N GLU A 269 -11.04 -11.18 15.85
CA GLU A 269 -11.91 -11.71 14.80
C GLU A 269 -11.82 -10.84 13.56
N ILE A 270 -11.80 -11.47 12.37
CA ILE A 270 -11.57 -10.80 11.09
C ILE A 270 -12.76 -11.07 10.17
N TYR A 271 -13.32 -10.00 9.58
CA TYR A 271 -14.49 -10.06 8.74
C TYR A 271 -14.25 -9.37 7.40
N ASN A 272 -14.99 -9.78 6.37
CA ASN A 272 -14.97 -9.15 5.04
C ASN A 272 -16.42 -8.92 4.58
N LEU A 273 -17.07 -7.94 5.18
CA LEU A 273 -18.48 -7.62 4.99
C LEU A 273 -18.67 -6.13 4.67
N ASP A 274 -19.85 -5.76 4.18
CA ASP A 274 -20.30 -4.37 4.24
C ASP A 274 -20.29 -3.89 5.71
N PHE A 275 -19.91 -2.65 5.95
CA PHE A 275 -19.74 -2.12 7.31
C PHE A 275 -21.01 -2.22 8.15
N LEU A 276 -22.19 -1.99 7.53
CA LEU A 276 -23.47 -2.03 8.24
C LEU A 276 -23.92 -3.48 8.50
N GLU A 277 -23.67 -4.40 7.55
CA GLU A 277 -23.87 -5.82 7.75
C GLU A 277 -23.03 -6.33 8.93
N PHE A 278 -21.74 -5.98 8.93
CA PHE A 278 -20.83 -6.31 10.02
C PHE A 278 -21.33 -5.78 11.37
N LEU A 279 -21.62 -4.47 11.47
CA LEU A 279 -22.08 -3.85 12.71
C LEU A 279 -23.42 -4.42 13.19
N THR A 280 -24.32 -4.73 12.26
CA THR A 280 -25.64 -5.36 12.58
C THR A 280 -25.46 -6.77 13.12
N MET A 281 -24.53 -7.53 12.56
CA MET A 281 -24.24 -8.92 12.97
C MET A 281 -23.62 -8.98 14.37
N ILE A 282 -22.58 -8.14 14.65
CA ILE A 282 -21.86 -8.19 15.93
C ILE A 282 -22.55 -7.49 17.09
N LYS A 283 -23.57 -6.66 16.81
CA LYS A 283 -24.42 -5.95 17.80
C LYS A 283 -23.60 -5.28 18.91
N PRO A 284 -22.90 -4.17 18.62
CA PRO A 284 -22.06 -3.51 19.62
C PRO A 284 -22.87 -3.04 20.83
N GLY A 285 -22.39 -3.33 22.04
CA GLY A 285 -23.00 -2.99 23.31
C GLY A 285 -22.32 -1.80 24.01
N LYS A 286 -22.81 -1.41 25.20
CA LYS A 286 -22.34 -0.25 25.96
C LYS A 286 -20.86 -0.32 26.38
N GLU A 287 -20.35 -1.53 26.56
CA GLU A 287 -18.95 -1.78 26.98
C GLU A 287 -17.98 -1.89 25.79
N ASP A 288 -18.49 -1.74 24.56
CA ASP A 288 -17.68 -1.79 23.33
C ASP A 288 -17.25 -0.40 22.91
N PHE A 289 -16.11 -0.36 22.19
CA PHE A 289 -15.61 0.85 21.56
C PHE A 289 -15.46 0.64 20.05
N ILE A 290 -16.09 1.50 19.25
CA ILE A 290 -16.03 1.48 17.80
C ILE A 290 -15.14 2.64 17.33
N PHE A 291 -14.07 2.32 16.60
CA PHE A 291 -13.28 3.30 15.87
C PHE A 291 -13.66 3.27 14.38
N LEU A 292 -13.90 4.44 13.80
CA LEU A 292 -14.43 4.59 12.44
C LEU A 292 -13.58 5.58 11.65
N ASP A 293 -13.04 5.11 10.52
CA ASP A 293 -12.31 5.90 9.52
C ASP A 293 -12.80 5.56 8.11
N PRO A 294 -14.06 5.90 7.79
CA PRO A 294 -14.63 5.60 6.48
C PRO A 294 -13.92 6.39 5.37
N PRO A 295 -13.98 5.94 4.11
CA PRO A 295 -13.57 6.74 2.96
C PRO A 295 -14.31 8.09 2.94
N TYR A 296 -13.58 9.16 2.57
CA TYR A 296 -14.16 10.49 2.56
C TYR A 296 -15.07 10.73 1.36
N ASP A 297 -16.10 11.57 1.57
CA ASP A 297 -16.90 12.14 0.49
C ASP A 297 -16.04 13.13 -0.32
N SER A 298 -15.31 12.63 -1.30
CA SER A 298 -14.55 13.44 -2.25
C SER A 298 -14.69 12.85 -3.64
N ASP A 299 -14.69 13.71 -4.66
CA ASP A 299 -14.73 13.31 -6.09
C ASP A 299 -13.57 12.38 -6.53
N PHE A 300 -12.70 11.99 -5.59
CA PHE A 300 -11.51 11.18 -5.76
C PHE A 300 -11.51 9.88 -4.95
N SER A 301 -12.66 9.44 -4.44
CA SER A 301 -12.79 8.18 -3.69
C SER A 301 -12.75 6.91 -4.57
N ASP A 302 -12.19 6.99 -5.77
CA ASP A 302 -11.92 5.85 -6.67
C ASP A 302 -10.85 4.88 -6.13
N TYR A 303 -10.83 4.69 -4.80
CA TYR A 303 -10.01 3.67 -4.15
C TYR A 303 -10.78 2.36 -4.15
N GLU A 304 -10.39 1.45 -5.02
CA GLU A 304 -11.06 0.17 -5.25
C GLU A 304 -12.50 0.34 -5.80
N SER A 305 -12.85 -0.25 -6.86
CA SER A 305 -14.06 -0.27 -7.67
C SER A 305 -15.44 -0.10 -6.97
N ARG A 306 -15.48 0.32 -5.70
CA ARG A 306 -16.65 0.67 -4.89
C ARG A 306 -16.39 1.98 -4.15
N SER A 307 -16.96 3.07 -4.64
CA SER A 307 -16.95 4.36 -3.94
C SER A 307 -17.85 4.29 -2.71
N PHE A 308 -17.36 4.78 -1.56
CA PHE A 308 -18.19 5.02 -0.38
C PHE A 308 -19.05 6.28 -0.66
N SER A 309 -20.33 6.06 -0.88
CA SER A 309 -21.26 7.07 -1.39
C SER A 309 -21.84 7.94 -0.26
N ARG A 310 -22.55 9.02 -0.62
CA ARG A 310 -23.34 9.79 0.35
C ARG A 310 -24.39 8.94 1.05
N SER A 311 -25.03 8.03 0.32
CA SER A 311 -25.97 7.06 0.91
C SER A 311 -25.30 6.17 1.96
N ASP A 312 -24.02 5.80 1.76
CA ASP A 312 -23.29 5.03 2.77
C ASP A 312 -22.96 5.87 4.00
N GLN A 313 -22.67 7.17 3.83
CA GLN A 313 -22.52 8.10 4.96
C GLN A 313 -23.83 8.25 5.75
N GLU A 314 -24.97 8.31 5.08
CA GLU A 314 -26.29 8.35 5.71
C GLU A 314 -26.58 7.06 6.48
N ARG A 315 -26.34 5.90 5.88
CA ARG A 315 -26.48 4.58 6.55
C ARG A 315 -25.62 4.49 7.82
N LEU A 316 -24.39 4.99 7.74
CA LEU A 316 -23.48 5.02 8.89
C LEU A 316 -24.00 5.94 9.99
N ALA A 317 -24.43 7.14 9.63
CA ALA A 317 -24.97 8.11 10.59
C ALA A 317 -26.23 7.58 11.30
N GLU A 318 -27.17 6.97 10.57
CA GLU A 318 -28.38 6.36 11.14
C GLU A 318 -28.03 5.27 12.16
N PHE A 319 -27.06 4.42 11.87
CA PHE A 319 -26.56 3.45 12.84
C PHE A 319 -26.00 4.12 14.09
N LEU A 320 -25.16 5.15 13.92
CA LEU A 320 -24.49 5.85 15.02
C LEU A 320 -25.46 6.65 15.90
N TYR A 321 -26.59 7.16 15.38
CA TYR A 321 -27.60 7.86 16.18
C TYR A 321 -28.22 6.99 17.26
N THR A 322 -28.28 5.68 17.03
CA THR A 322 -28.91 4.72 17.95
C THR A 322 -27.89 3.81 18.64
N ALA A 323 -26.60 3.98 18.34
CA ALA A 323 -25.55 3.14 18.88
C ALA A 323 -25.45 3.27 20.40
N SER A 324 -25.54 2.14 21.12
CA SER A 324 -25.28 2.08 22.56
C SER A 324 -23.79 2.01 22.89
N ALA A 325 -22.96 1.52 21.95
CA ALA A 325 -21.52 1.47 22.06
C ALA A 325 -20.90 2.87 22.01
N LYS A 326 -19.76 3.04 22.67
CA LYS A 326 -18.97 4.25 22.54
C LYS A 326 -18.27 4.26 21.17
N PHE A 327 -18.23 5.42 20.51
CA PHE A 327 -17.57 5.51 19.21
C PHE A 327 -16.78 6.79 19.01
N ILE A 328 -15.78 6.71 18.13
CA ILE A 328 -15.05 7.83 17.55
C ILE A 328 -15.06 7.65 16.04
N LEU A 329 -15.62 8.61 15.32
CA LEU A 329 -15.58 8.71 13.87
C LEU A 329 -14.65 9.88 13.49
N ILE A 330 -13.66 9.63 12.63
CA ILE A 330 -12.80 10.66 12.05
C ILE A 330 -13.17 10.82 10.58
N ILE A 331 -13.55 12.02 10.18
CA ILE A 331 -13.98 12.30 8.82
C ILE A 331 -13.59 13.72 8.40
N LYS A 332 -13.48 13.95 7.07
CA LYS A 332 -13.28 15.29 6.53
C LYS A 332 -14.50 16.16 6.80
N ASP A 333 -14.28 17.40 7.26
CA ASP A 333 -15.34 18.39 7.39
C ASP A 333 -15.83 18.85 6.01
N THR A 334 -17.08 18.57 5.73
CA THR A 334 -17.82 19.05 4.55
C THR A 334 -19.21 19.54 4.99
N PRO A 335 -19.85 20.47 4.28
CA PRO A 335 -21.20 20.90 4.62
C PRO A 335 -22.17 19.73 4.79
N PHE A 336 -22.10 18.73 3.92
CA PHE A 336 -22.92 17.53 3.99
C PHE A 336 -22.72 16.74 5.30
N ILE A 337 -21.46 16.50 5.69
CA ILE A 337 -21.15 15.76 6.95
C ILE A 337 -21.54 16.60 8.17
N SER A 338 -21.27 17.90 8.16
CA SER A 338 -21.64 18.79 9.24
C SER A 338 -23.15 18.84 9.43
N ASP A 339 -23.94 18.92 8.36
CA ASP A 339 -25.42 18.90 8.42
C ASP A 339 -25.92 17.54 8.91
N LEU A 340 -25.32 16.44 8.46
CA LEU A 340 -25.72 15.09 8.82
C LEU A 340 -25.65 14.83 10.33
N TYR A 341 -24.60 15.32 11.00
CA TYR A 341 -24.39 15.06 12.44
C TYR A 341 -24.80 16.22 13.36
N SER A 342 -25.11 17.40 12.82
CA SER A 342 -25.51 18.55 13.63
C SER A 342 -26.85 18.34 14.35
N GLY A 343 -27.02 18.96 15.52
CA GLY A 343 -28.28 18.95 16.27
C GLY A 343 -28.67 17.62 16.91
N LYS A 344 -27.83 16.57 16.84
CA LYS A 344 -28.08 15.27 17.48
C LYS A 344 -27.63 15.31 18.94
N LYS A 345 -28.55 15.27 19.91
CA LYS A 345 -28.30 15.45 21.36
C LYS A 345 -27.21 14.52 21.94
N ALA A 346 -27.06 13.31 21.40
CA ALA A 346 -26.08 12.32 21.89
C ALA A 346 -24.75 12.39 21.18
N ILE A 347 -24.55 13.31 20.21
CA ILE A 347 -23.37 13.38 19.37
C ILE A 347 -22.64 14.70 19.57
N ARG A 348 -21.35 14.65 19.75
CA ARG A 348 -20.44 15.80 19.81
C ARG A 348 -19.59 15.84 18.55
N MET A 349 -19.33 17.04 18.07
CA MET A 349 -18.45 17.32 16.95
C MET A 349 -17.28 18.19 17.45
N LEU A 350 -16.06 17.71 17.26
CA LEU A 350 -14.83 18.40 17.64
C LEU A 350 -14.00 18.62 16.38
N ASN A 351 -13.50 19.83 16.17
CA ASN A 351 -12.67 20.17 15.02
C ASN A 351 -11.19 19.97 15.34
N PHE A 352 -10.43 19.52 14.37
CA PHE A 352 -8.98 19.59 14.42
C PHE A 352 -8.38 19.81 13.01
N ASP A 353 -7.27 20.57 12.96
CA ASP A 353 -6.60 20.90 11.71
C ASP A 353 -5.65 19.77 11.31
N LYS A 354 -5.73 19.37 10.05
CA LYS A 354 -4.82 18.40 9.46
C LYS A 354 -4.04 18.98 8.29
N GLN A 355 -2.71 18.88 8.35
CA GLN A 355 -1.84 19.22 7.23
C GLN A 355 -1.45 17.95 6.44
N TYR A 356 -1.79 17.92 5.16
CA TYR A 356 -1.36 16.84 4.26
C TYR A 356 0.09 17.03 3.82
N THR A 357 0.92 16.00 4.00
CA THR A 357 2.35 16.01 3.66
C THR A 357 2.61 15.85 2.15
N TYR A 358 1.63 15.37 1.40
CA TYR A 358 1.73 15.14 -0.05
C TYR A 358 0.63 15.87 -0.79
N ASN A 359 1.05 16.78 -1.68
CA ASN A 359 0.15 17.42 -2.63
C ASN A 359 0.43 16.84 -4.02
N VAL A 360 -0.47 16.03 -4.55
CA VAL A 360 -0.35 15.50 -5.91
C VAL A 360 -0.89 16.54 -6.88
N ARG A 361 0.01 17.34 -7.47
CA ARG A 361 -0.29 18.32 -8.53
C ARG A 361 -1.32 19.39 -8.15
N GLY A 362 -1.28 19.92 -6.93
CA GLY A 362 -2.17 21.01 -6.50
C GLY A 362 -3.64 20.60 -6.32
N ARG A 363 -3.94 19.30 -6.26
CA ARG A 363 -5.32 18.78 -6.15
C ARG A 363 -5.84 18.61 -4.74
N ASN A 364 -4.97 18.71 -3.73
CA ASN A 364 -5.39 18.67 -2.32
C ASN A 364 -5.08 20.02 -1.68
N ASP A 365 -6.07 20.65 -1.04
CA ASP A 365 -5.83 21.73 -0.11
C ASP A 365 -4.89 21.22 0.98
N ARG A 366 -3.84 21.99 1.30
CA ARG A 366 -2.85 21.60 2.32
C ARG A 366 -3.45 21.58 3.73
N ASP A 367 -4.40 22.46 3.98
CA ASP A 367 -5.10 22.60 5.26
C ASP A 367 -6.54 22.13 5.09
N VAL A 368 -6.87 20.99 5.65
CA VAL A 368 -8.22 20.41 5.58
C VAL A 368 -8.70 20.20 7.01
N ASN A 369 -9.82 20.83 7.35
CA ASN A 369 -10.48 20.60 8.61
C ASN A 369 -11.04 19.18 8.67
N HIS A 370 -10.81 18.53 9.80
CA HIS A 370 -11.36 17.23 10.11
C HIS A 370 -12.24 17.30 11.33
N LEU A 371 -13.26 16.47 11.35
CA LEU A 371 -14.16 16.30 12.47
C LEU A 371 -13.84 15.01 13.20
N ILE A 372 -13.86 15.09 14.52
CA ILE A 372 -14.06 13.95 15.41
C ILE A 372 -15.52 13.98 15.83
N ILE A 373 -16.27 12.98 15.45
CA ILE A 373 -17.68 12.79 15.79
C ILE A 373 -17.78 11.66 16.80
N THR A 374 -18.38 11.89 17.96
CA THR A 374 -18.37 10.94 19.07
C THR A 374 -19.58 11.09 20.00
N ASN A 375 -19.96 9.99 20.66
CA ASN A 375 -20.93 10.00 21.76
C ASN A 375 -20.25 9.94 23.16
N ILE A 376 -18.91 10.07 23.21
CA ILE A 376 -18.16 10.04 24.46
C ILE A 376 -18.17 11.44 25.08
N LEU A 377 -18.65 11.53 26.32
CA LEU A 377 -18.58 12.75 27.11
C LEU A 377 -17.19 12.84 27.77
N ASN A 378 -16.60 14.05 27.85
CA ASN A 378 -15.35 14.21 28.60
C ASN A 378 -15.56 13.77 30.04
N ARG A 379 -14.51 13.17 30.64
CA ARG A 379 -14.53 12.77 32.06
C ARG A 379 -14.57 13.96 33.05
N ASP A 380 -14.50 15.21 32.55
CA ASP A 380 -14.52 16.44 33.31
C ASP A 380 -15.81 17.23 32.99
N GLY A 381 -16.91 16.79 33.61
CA GLY A 381 -18.20 17.46 33.61
C GLY A 381 -19.06 16.98 34.76
#